data_084ee96b1d1346dd65dd6656f1f2fd5c
#
_entry.id   084ee96b1d1346dd65dd6656f1f2fd5c
#
_cell.length_a   1.000
_cell.length_b   1.000
_cell.length_c   1.000
_cell.angle_alpha   90.00
_cell.angle_beta   90.00
_cell.angle_gamma   90.00
#
_symmetry.space_group_name_H-M   'P 1'
#
loop_
_entity.id
_entity.type
_entity.pdbx_description
1 polymer ?
#
loop_
_entity_poly.entity_id
_entity_poly.type
_entity_poly.pdbx_seq_one_letter_code
_entity_poly.pdbx_strand_id
1 'polypeptide(L)'
;MHLIMGGRYMGKLNYAKSLYGEFKSICDLERENLREAELILNLHFGVKNLLEKNMDINVTEFFMKYNFKNSVLIGDEINSGVIPLKYFDRKWREETGKLYYELAKNADIVDRVWSGLALRLKG
;
A
#
# COMPACT_ATOMS: atom_id res chain seq x y z
N MET A 1 9.03 -3.96 8.81
CA MET A 1 8.15 -3.56 7.71
C MET A 1 8.64 -2.25 7.11
N HIS A 2 8.71 -2.21 5.80
CA HIS A 2 9.07 -1.01 5.06
C HIS A 2 7.89 -0.63 4.15
N LEU A 3 7.27 0.50 4.42
CA LEU A 3 6.16 1.01 3.61
C LEU A 3 6.70 1.99 2.57
N ILE A 4 6.39 1.75 1.30
CA ILE A 4 6.76 2.61 0.18
C ILE A 4 5.48 3.06 -0.50
N MET A 5 5.26 4.36 -0.55
CA MET A 5 4.09 4.92 -1.19
C MET A 5 4.46 6.06 -2.13
N GLY A 6 3.55 6.43 -2.98
CA GLY A 6 3.76 7.48 -3.97
C GLY A 6 2.74 7.40 -5.06
N GLY A 7 2.82 8.31 -6.01
CA GLY A 7 1.93 8.33 -7.14
C GLY A 7 2.15 7.16 -8.08
N ARG A 8 1.19 6.97 -8.97
CA ARG A 8 1.26 5.93 -10.00
C ARG A 8 2.48 6.19 -10.92
N TYR A 9 3.20 5.12 -11.27
CA TYR A 9 4.36 5.17 -12.16
C TYR A 9 5.52 6.05 -11.66
N MET A 10 5.66 6.24 -10.36
CA MET A 10 6.74 7.07 -9.78
C MET A 10 8.02 6.29 -9.45
N GLY A 11 8.07 4.99 -9.74
CA GLY A 11 9.28 4.19 -9.57
C GLY A 11 9.42 3.46 -8.25
N LYS A 12 8.30 3.22 -7.56
CA LYS A 12 8.31 2.56 -6.24
C LYS A 12 8.93 1.16 -6.26
N LEU A 13 8.55 0.35 -7.25
CA LEU A 13 9.08 -1.02 -7.34
C LEU A 13 10.57 -1.03 -7.66
N ASN A 14 11.01 -0.18 -8.59
CA ASN A 14 12.43 -0.06 -8.91
C ASN A 14 13.23 0.38 -7.70
N TYR A 15 12.70 1.31 -6.92
CA TYR A 15 13.33 1.75 -5.67
C TYR A 15 13.47 0.59 -4.68
N ALA A 16 12.40 -0.18 -4.47
CA ALA A 16 12.45 -1.34 -3.58
C ALA A 16 13.49 -2.36 -4.04
N LYS A 17 13.54 -2.66 -5.32
CA LYS A 17 14.53 -3.59 -5.88
C LYS A 17 15.95 -3.07 -5.73
N SER A 18 16.16 -1.77 -5.83
CA SER A 18 17.48 -1.18 -5.63
C SER A 18 18.00 -1.35 -4.20
N LEU A 19 17.08 -1.41 -3.22
CA LEU A 19 17.45 -1.58 -1.82
C LEU A 19 17.62 -3.05 -1.43
N TYR A 20 16.75 -3.92 -1.92
CA TYR A 20 16.63 -5.30 -1.42
C TYR A 20 16.99 -6.37 -2.46
N GLY A 21 17.20 -6.00 -3.70
CA GLY A 21 17.42 -6.97 -4.78
C GLY A 21 16.11 -7.66 -5.18
N GLU A 22 16.22 -8.90 -5.64
CA GLU A 22 15.05 -9.67 -6.05
C GLU A 22 14.34 -10.27 -4.82
N PHE A 23 13.02 -10.21 -4.84
CA PHE A 23 12.19 -10.78 -3.79
C PHE A 23 11.84 -12.24 -4.11
N LYS A 24 11.89 -13.10 -3.09
CA LYS A 24 11.58 -14.54 -3.26
C LYS A 24 10.09 -14.81 -3.31
N SER A 25 9.30 -14.00 -2.60
CA SER A 25 7.84 -14.14 -2.59
C SER A 25 7.20 -12.79 -2.82
N ILE A 26 6.24 -12.75 -3.73
CA ILE A 26 5.55 -11.52 -4.12
C ILE A 26 4.04 -11.78 -4.11
N CYS A 27 3.32 -10.92 -3.40
CA CYS A 27 1.85 -10.90 -3.42
C CYS A 27 1.40 -9.64 -4.13
N ASP A 28 0.81 -9.77 -5.30
CA ASP A 28 0.29 -8.65 -6.08
C ASP A 28 -1.23 -8.55 -5.88
N LEU A 29 -1.66 -7.55 -5.12
CA LEU A 29 -3.07 -7.39 -4.75
C LEU A 29 -3.96 -6.93 -5.91
N GLU A 30 -3.39 -6.62 -7.06
CA GLU A 30 -4.18 -6.44 -8.27
C GLU A 30 -4.73 -7.78 -8.79
N ARG A 31 -4.03 -8.88 -8.52
CA ARG A 31 -4.31 -10.19 -9.11
C ARG A 31 -4.72 -11.27 -8.12
N GLU A 32 -4.37 -11.12 -6.84
CA GLU A 32 -4.58 -12.15 -5.84
C GLU A 32 -4.99 -11.57 -4.50
N ASN A 33 -5.48 -12.43 -3.62
CA ASN A 33 -5.85 -12.04 -2.27
C ASN A 33 -4.60 -11.85 -1.41
N LEU A 34 -4.75 -11.06 -0.35
CA LEU A 34 -3.66 -10.79 0.58
C LEU A 34 -3.16 -12.08 1.23
N ARG A 35 -1.85 -12.24 1.23
CA ARG A 35 -1.12 -13.27 1.97
C ARG A 35 0.21 -12.71 2.41
N GLU A 36 0.85 -13.34 3.35
CA GLU A 36 2.17 -12.94 3.79
C GLU A 36 3.19 -13.24 2.69
N ALA A 37 4.04 -12.25 2.40
CA ALA A 37 5.08 -12.35 1.37
C ALA A 37 6.17 -11.33 1.68
N GLU A 38 7.35 -11.50 1.07
CA GLU A 38 8.44 -10.53 1.23
C GLU A 38 8.10 -9.17 0.62
N LEU A 39 7.37 -9.19 -0.50
CA LEU A 39 6.93 -7.98 -1.18
C LEU A 39 5.42 -8.06 -1.40
N ILE A 40 4.72 -7.00 -1.00
CA ILE A 40 3.28 -6.88 -1.24
C ILE A 40 3.05 -5.64 -2.09
N LEU A 41 2.52 -5.87 -3.29
CA LEU A 41 2.30 -4.83 -4.30
C LEU A 41 0.85 -4.40 -4.36
N ASN A 42 0.64 -3.14 -4.73
CA ASN A 42 -0.68 -2.62 -5.07
C ASN A 42 -1.66 -2.64 -3.89
N LEU A 43 -1.20 -2.14 -2.74
CA LEU A 43 -2.04 -2.08 -1.53
C LEU A 43 -3.40 -1.43 -1.80
N HIS A 44 -3.44 -0.37 -2.59
CA HIS A 44 -4.67 0.35 -2.91
C HIS A 44 -5.68 -0.52 -3.67
N PHE A 45 -5.21 -1.45 -4.52
CA PHE A 45 -6.10 -2.42 -5.16
C PHE A 45 -6.59 -3.49 -4.20
N GLY A 46 -5.78 -3.86 -3.21
CA GLY A 46 -6.23 -4.73 -2.13
C GLY A 46 -7.39 -4.13 -1.36
N VAL A 47 -7.32 -2.85 -1.06
CA VAL A 47 -8.42 -2.11 -0.41
C VAL A 47 -9.66 -2.11 -1.30
N LYS A 48 -9.49 -1.79 -2.58
CA LYS A 48 -10.58 -1.77 -3.54
C LYS A 48 -11.30 -3.10 -3.62
N ASN A 49 -10.54 -4.19 -3.73
CA ASN A 49 -11.10 -5.54 -3.84
C ASN A 49 -11.92 -5.94 -2.61
N LEU A 50 -11.45 -5.57 -1.41
CA LEU A 50 -12.20 -5.82 -0.18
C LEU A 50 -13.51 -5.05 -0.16
N LEU A 51 -13.48 -3.78 -0.53
CA LEU A 51 -14.67 -2.93 -0.56
C LEU A 51 -15.69 -3.38 -1.60
N GLU A 52 -15.23 -3.89 -2.75
CA GLU A 52 -16.13 -4.42 -3.77
C GLU A 52 -16.89 -5.64 -3.27
N LYS A 53 -16.30 -6.42 -2.38
CA LYS A 53 -16.96 -7.59 -1.78
C LYS A 53 -17.87 -7.20 -0.62
N ASN A 54 -17.48 -6.21 0.17
CA ASN A 54 -18.23 -5.77 1.34
C ASN A 54 -17.85 -4.34 1.70
N MET A 55 -18.73 -3.38 1.42
CA MET A 55 -18.50 -1.96 1.69
C MET A 55 -18.37 -1.63 3.18
N ASP A 56 -18.85 -2.51 4.05
CA ASP A 56 -18.83 -2.28 5.50
C ASP A 56 -17.63 -2.92 6.19
N ILE A 57 -16.73 -3.55 5.44
CA ILE A 57 -15.54 -4.19 6.01
C ILE A 57 -14.63 -3.16 6.65
N ASN A 58 -14.06 -3.51 7.81
CA ASN A 58 -12.96 -2.73 8.39
C ASN A 58 -11.66 -3.15 7.70
N VAL A 59 -11.28 -2.40 6.66
CA VAL A 59 -10.12 -2.71 5.83
C VAL A 59 -8.82 -2.75 6.65
N THR A 60 -8.62 -1.74 7.48
CA THR A 60 -7.40 -1.64 8.30
C THR A 60 -7.29 -2.83 9.24
N GLU A 61 -8.37 -3.18 9.93
CA GLU A 61 -8.38 -4.35 10.81
C GLU A 61 -8.06 -5.64 10.05
N PHE A 62 -8.63 -5.79 8.86
CA PHE A 62 -8.37 -6.96 8.01
C PHE A 62 -6.87 -7.10 7.71
N PHE A 63 -6.23 -6.01 7.26
CA PHE A 63 -4.82 -6.02 6.93
C PHE A 63 -3.95 -6.26 8.17
N MET A 64 -4.30 -5.65 9.30
CA MET A 64 -3.47 -5.72 10.52
C MET A 64 -3.46 -7.10 11.19
N LYS A 65 -4.28 -8.04 10.72
CA LYS A 65 -4.21 -9.44 11.16
C LYS A 65 -3.04 -10.21 10.58
N TYR A 66 -2.42 -9.68 9.51
CA TYR A 66 -1.29 -10.31 8.85
C TYR A 66 0.03 -9.84 9.48
N ASN A 67 1.03 -10.70 9.40
CA ASN A 67 2.37 -10.36 9.88
C ASN A 67 3.20 -9.78 8.74
N PHE A 68 3.48 -8.48 8.80
CA PHE A 68 4.28 -7.79 7.80
C PHE A 68 5.68 -7.43 8.30
N LYS A 69 6.11 -8.01 9.41
CA LYS A 69 7.35 -7.63 10.09
C LYS A 69 8.57 -7.57 9.14
N ASN A 70 8.68 -8.53 8.24
CA ASN A 70 9.80 -8.63 7.31
C ASN A 70 9.39 -8.35 5.87
N SER A 71 8.31 -7.60 5.68
CA SER A 71 7.77 -7.32 4.35
C SER A 71 8.04 -5.90 3.91
N VAL A 72 8.15 -5.73 2.60
CA VAL A 72 8.10 -4.44 1.92
C VAL A 72 6.70 -4.30 1.32
N LEU A 73 6.02 -3.22 1.66
CA LEU A 73 4.66 -2.95 1.19
C LEU A 73 4.67 -1.74 0.28
N ILE A 74 4.08 -1.89 -0.91
CA ILE A 74 4.03 -0.84 -1.91
C ILE A 74 2.59 -0.53 -2.28
N GLY A 75 2.24 0.76 -2.27
CA GLY A 75 0.92 1.20 -2.68
C GLY A 75 0.94 2.59 -3.28
N ASP A 76 -0.03 2.83 -4.16
CA ASP A 76 -0.21 4.15 -4.73
C ASP A 76 -1.00 5.04 -3.77
N GLU A 77 -0.61 6.31 -3.72
CA GLU A 77 -1.44 7.33 -3.12
C GLU A 77 -2.61 7.60 -4.07
N ILE A 78 -3.82 7.44 -3.56
CA ILE A 78 -5.02 7.72 -4.35
C ILE A 78 -5.30 9.20 -4.26
N ASN A 79 -5.20 9.84 -5.41
CA ASN A 79 -5.48 11.24 -5.70
C ASN A 79 -5.92 12.13 -4.54
N SER A 80 -5.04 13.01 -4.14
CA SER A 80 -5.27 13.94 -3.03
C SER A 80 -5.94 15.26 -3.44
N GLY A 81 -6.11 15.51 -4.74
CA GLY A 81 -6.50 16.83 -5.22
C GLY A 81 -7.97 17.05 -5.53
N VAL A 82 -8.73 16.00 -5.81
CA VAL A 82 -10.12 16.09 -6.25
C VAL A 82 -11.00 15.20 -5.40
N ILE A 83 -12.12 15.73 -4.91
CA ILE A 83 -13.09 14.94 -4.17
C ILE A 83 -13.87 14.09 -5.18
N PRO A 84 -13.80 12.75 -5.13
CA PRO A 84 -14.53 11.89 -6.03
C PRO A 84 -16.04 12.06 -5.85
N LEU A 85 -16.78 12.12 -6.95
CA LEU A 85 -18.24 12.26 -6.91
C LEU A 85 -18.92 10.95 -6.49
N LYS A 86 -18.38 9.82 -6.88
CA LYS A 86 -18.97 8.51 -6.57
C LYS A 86 -18.67 8.10 -5.14
N TYR A 87 -19.69 7.59 -4.47
CA TYR A 87 -19.57 7.13 -3.07
C TYR A 87 -18.48 6.07 -2.91
N PHE A 88 -18.43 5.09 -3.83
CA PHE A 88 -17.40 4.04 -3.78
C PHE A 88 -15.99 4.61 -3.83
N ASP A 89 -15.74 5.56 -4.75
CA ASP A 89 -14.40 6.13 -4.90
C ASP A 89 -13.97 6.93 -3.66
N ARG A 90 -14.92 7.62 -3.02
CA ARG A 90 -14.64 8.32 -1.76
C ARG A 90 -14.31 7.33 -0.65
N LYS A 91 -15.08 6.25 -0.56
CA LYS A 91 -14.85 5.19 0.43
C LYS A 91 -13.49 4.54 0.23
N TRP A 92 -13.16 4.21 -1.02
CA TRP A 92 -11.88 3.64 -1.38
C TRP A 92 -10.71 4.53 -0.97
N ARG A 93 -10.79 5.81 -1.28
CA ARG A 93 -9.77 6.79 -0.92
C ARG A 93 -9.61 6.92 0.59
N GLU A 94 -10.73 7.02 1.31
CA GLU A 94 -10.71 7.14 2.77
C GLU A 94 -10.10 5.91 3.43
N GLU A 95 -10.53 4.73 3.02
CA GLU A 95 -10.05 3.49 3.63
C GLU A 95 -8.59 3.21 3.29
N THR A 96 -8.16 3.56 2.08
CA THR A 96 -6.74 3.45 1.71
C THR A 96 -5.89 4.39 2.56
N GLY A 97 -6.34 5.62 2.76
CA GLY A 97 -5.66 6.58 3.62
C GLY A 97 -5.53 6.10 5.07
N LYS A 98 -6.61 5.55 5.62
CA LYS A 98 -6.60 4.99 6.97
C LYS A 98 -5.63 3.83 7.08
N LEU A 99 -5.60 2.95 6.08
CA LEU A 99 -4.66 1.82 6.06
C LEU A 99 -3.22 2.32 6.05
N TYR A 100 -2.89 3.25 5.17
CA TYR A 100 -1.52 3.77 5.10
C TYR A 100 -1.10 4.45 6.40
N TYR A 101 -2.01 5.16 7.04
CA TYR A 101 -1.74 5.78 8.33
C TYR A 101 -1.34 4.73 9.38
N GLU A 102 -2.12 3.66 9.49
CA GLU A 102 -1.82 2.60 10.46
C GLU A 102 -0.55 1.82 10.11
N LEU A 103 -0.35 1.53 8.83
CA LEU A 103 0.87 0.86 8.38
C LEU A 103 2.10 1.72 8.67
N ALA A 104 2.02 3.04 8.41
CA ALA A 104 3.14 3.95 8.68
C ALA A 104 3.47 4.02 10.17
N LYS A 105 2.48 3.98 11.04
CA LYS A 105 2.71 3.96 12.49
C LYS A 105 3.50 2.72 12.92
N ASN A 106 3.25 1.59 12.30
CA ASN A 106 3.86 0.32 12.67
C ASN A 106 5.12 -0.01 11.88
N ALA A 107 5.39 0.71 10.80
CA ALA A 107 6.55 0.46 9.96
C ALA A 107 7.85 0.95 10.62
N ASP A 108 8.94 0.24 10.35
CA ASP A 108 10.28 0.69 10.73
C ASP A 108 10.77 1.80 9.81
N ILE A 109 10.42 1.70 8.53
CA ILE A 109 10.84 2.63 7.48
C ILE A 109 9.63 3.01 6.64
N VAL A 110 9.48 4.29 6.36
CA VAL A 110 8.45 4.81 5.45
C VAL A 110 9.12 5.74 4.45
N ASP A 111 8.95 5.44 3.17
CA ASP A 111 9.44 6.26 2.06
C ASP A 111 8.30 6.69 1.16
N ARG A 112 8.43 7.89 0.62
CA ARG A 112 7.57 8.37 -0.45
C ARG A 112 8.42 8.53 -1.69
N VAL A 113 7.98 7.96 -2.82
CA VAL A 113 8.73 8.01 -4.08
C VAL A 113 8.01 8.91 -5.07
N TRP A 114 8.78 9.84 -5.64
CA TRP A 114 8.29 10.77 -6.65
C TRP A 114 9.35 10.88 -7.75
N SER A 115 8.95 10.56 -8.99
CA SER A 115 9.86 10.62 -10.16
C SER A 115 11.20 9.91 -9.90
N GLY A 116 11.15 8.72 -9.31
CA GLY A 116 12.35 7.93 -9.01
C GLY A 116 13.14 8.39 -7.79
N LEU A 117 12.76 9.50 -7.18
CA LEU A 117 13.44 10.04 -5.99
C LEU A 117 12.68 9.63 -4.73
N ALA A 118 13.40 9.08 -3.75
CA ALA A 118 12.80 8.65 -2.49
C ALA A 118 13.00 9.74 -1.42
N LEU A 119 11.90 10.07 -0.74
CA LEU A 119 11.93 10.91 0.45
C LEU A 119 11.65 10.05 1.67
N ARG A 120 12.61 9.95 2.58
CA ARG A 120 12.45 9.18 3.82
C ARG A 120 11.56 9.96 4.79
N LEU A 121 10.42 9.37 5.17
CA LEU A 121 9.49 9.95 6.14
C LEU A 121 9.69 9.40 7.54
N LYS A 122 10.20 8.17 7.67
CA LYS A 122 10.43 7.51 8.94
C LYS A 122 11.57 6.51 8.79
N GLY A 123 12.41 6.40 9.81
CA GLY A 123 13.55 5.46 9.83
C GLY A 123 14.90 6.08 9.38
#